data_5c252f178427981cac3679ec639db1c8
#
_entry.id   5c252f178427981cac3679ec639db1c8
#
_cell.length_a   1.000
_cell.length_b   1.000
_cell.length_c   1.000
_cell.angle_alpha   90.00
_cell.angle_beta   90.00
_cell.angle_gamma   90.00
#
_symmetry.space_group_name_H-M   'P 1'
#
loop_
_entity.id
_entity.type
_entity.pdbx_description
1 polymer ?
#
loop_
_entity_poly.entity_id
_entity_poly.type
_entity_poly.pdbx_seq_one_letter_code
_entity_poly.pdbx_strand_id
1 'polypeptide(L)'
;MTVLPAGALPWQTYRDVRLRALSTNPEAFGSTFARESEFTEQVWAERAMSPGTYLWMPDAGEPEASSQVAPRADGLIGLRPGQIYFDDPAVVGALGYEAHAIAFVVQMWVEPARRGTGVFDALVDAVISDAREQGLRAIGLHAYRANERAAAAYRRRGFRLVENPTAECPADEAEYLLPL
;
A
#
# COMPACT_ATOMS: atom_id res chain seq x y z
N MET A 1 5.77 18.42 3.20
CA MET A 1 5.32 17.00 3.34
C MET A 1 4.36 16.69 2.22
N THR A 2 4.64 15.70 1.39
CA THR A 2 3.84 15.44 0.19
C THR A 2 3.73 13.93 -0.07
N VAL A 3 2.56 13.49 -0.55
CA VAL A 3 2.36 12.15 -1.11
C VAL A 3 2.44 12.27 -2.64
N LEU A 4 3.30 11.47 -3.25
CA LEU A 4 3.53 11.47 -4.70
C LEU A 4 3.32 10.06 -5.27
N PRO A 5 2.83 9.94 -6.52
CA PRO A 5 2.89 8.68 -7.25
C PRO A 5 4.34 8.20 -7.35
N ALA A 6 4.59 6.92 -7.12
CA ALA A 6 5.94 6.36 -7.17
C ALA A 6 6.60 6.55 -8.55
N GLY A 7 5.80 6.47 -9.62
CA GLY A 7 6.27 6.70 -10.99
C GLY A 7 6.68 8.16 -11.33
N ALA A 8 6.37 9.12 -10.45
CA ALA A 8 6.85 10.50 -10.56
C ALA A 8 8.26 10.70 -9.96
N LEU A 9 8.84 9.66 -9.37
CA LEU A 9 10.13 9.68 -8.69
C LEU A 9 11.10 8.68 -9.35
N PRO A 10 12.41 8.82 -9.14
CA PRO A 10 13.36 7.78 -9.51
C PRO A 10 12.96 6.42 -8.91
N TRP A 11 12.97 5.35 -9.69
CA TRP A 11 12.54 4.02 -9.23
C TRP A 11 13.33 3.53 -7.99
N GLN A 12 14.55 4.01 -7.80
CA GLN A 12 15.38 3.73 -6.63
C GLN A 12 14.69 4.19 -5.33
N THR A 13 13.95 5.31 -5.36
CA THR A 13 13.18 5.80 -4.21
C THR A 13 12.16 4.76 -3.74
N TYR A 14 11.42 4.16 -4.68
CA TYR A 14 10.47 3.09 -4.37
C TYR A 14 11.18 1.83 -3.87
N ARG A 15 12.26 1.39 -4.56
CA ARG A 15 13.06 0.24 -4.11
C ARG A 15 13.54 0.42 -2.68
N ASP A 16 14.13 1.55 -2.38
CA ASP A 16 14.79 1.77 -1.09
C ASP A 16 13.78 1.83 0.06
N VAL A 17 12.62 2.47 -0.10
CA VAL A 17 11.57 2.43 0.91
C VAL A 17 10.96 1.05 1.05
N ARG A 18 10.78 0.31 -0.05
CA ARG A 18 10.23 -1.05 -0.03
C ARG A 18 11.17 -2.04 0.67
N LEU A 19 12.44 -2.04 0.35
CA LEU A 19 13.44 -2.89 0.98
C LEU A 19 13.59 -2.55 2.48
N ARG A 20 13.54 -1.27 2.83
CA ARG A 20 13.55 -0.83 4.22
C ARG A 20 12.30 -1.32 4.97
N ALA A 21 11.12 -1.25 4.36
CA ALA A 21 9.89 -1.78 4.95
C ALA A 21 10.00 -3.28 5.25
N LEU A 22 10.49 -4.07 4.29
CA LEU A 22 10.67 -5.52 4.42
C LEU A 22 11.73 -5.91 5.47
N SER A 23 12.79 -5.10 5.63
CA SER A 23 13.83 -5.37 6.63
C SER A 23 13.42 -4.94 8.03
N THR A 24 12.58 -3.89 8.16
CA THR A 24 12.20 -3.31 9.45
C THR A 24 11.00 -4.03 10.06
N ASN A 25 10.05 -4.46 9.23
CA ASN A 25 8.82 -5.12 9.66
C ASN A 25 8.49 -6.34 8.76
N PRO A 26 9.35 -7.36 8.71
CA PRO A 26 9.16 -8.52 7.83
C PRO A 26 7.82 -9.23 8.09
N GLU A 27 7.36 -9.21 9.33
CA GLU A 27 6.08 -9.81 9.77
C GLU A 27 4.83 -9.12 9.19
N ALA A 28 4.97 -7.95 8.57
CA ALA A 28 3.84 -7.20 8.02
C ALA A 28 3.60 -7.46 6.52
N PHE A 29 4.39 -8.35 5.91
CA PHE A 29 4.36 -8.52 4.46
C PHE A 29 4.40 -9.99 4.04
N GLY A 30 3.64 -10.35 3.02
CA GLY A 30 3.70 -11.66 2.38
C GLY A 30 4.94 -11.89 1.49
N SER A 31 5.87 -10.92 1.41
CA SER A 31 7.13 -11.02 0.68
C SER A 31 8.32 -10.76 1.62
N THR A 32 9.54 -11.11 1.21
CA THR A 32 10.73 -11.00 2.05
C THR A 32 11.78 -10.08 1.45
N PHE A 33 12.62 -9.50 2.32
CA PHE A 33 13.78 -8.71 1.88
C PHE A 33 14.70 -9.52 0.97
N ALA A 34 15.01 -10.77 1.34
CA ALA A 34 15.90 -11.64 0.59
C ALA A 34 15.41 -11.84 -0.86
N ARG A 35 14.12 -12.12 -1.02
CA ARG A 35 13.51 -12.29 -2.35
C ARG A 35 13.56 -10.98 -3.18
N GLU A 36 13.11 -9.88 -2.60
CA GLU A 36 12.96 -8.64 -3.36
C GLU A 36 14.30 -7.94 -3.63
N SER A 37 15.32 -8.12 -2.77
CA SER A 37 16.66 -7.57 -3.00
C SER A 37 17.36 -8.13 -4.25
N GLU A 38 16.92 -9.29 -4.75
CA GLU A 38 17.45 -9.91 -5.97
C GLU A 38 16.76 -9.44 -7.25
N PHE A 39 15.74 -8.56 -7.14
CA PHE A 39 15.06 -8.04 -8.32
C PHE A 39 15.98 -7.15 -9.15
N THR A 40 15.88 -7.30 -10.47
CA THR A 40 16.62 -6.46 -11.42
C THR A 40 16.12 -5.02 -11.41
N GLU A 41 16.92 -4.10 -11.94
CA GLU A 41 16.51 -2.69 -12.12
C GLU A 41 15.20 -2.57 -12.92
N GLN A 42 15.05 -3.40 -13.96
CA GLN A 42 13.84 -3.40 -14.77
C GLN A 42 12.61 -3.73 -13.94
N VAL A 43 12.66 -4.78 -13.09
CA VAL A 43 11.55 -5.16 -12.20
C VAL A 43 11.21 -4.03 -11.23
N TRP A 44 12.23 -3.37 -10.68
CA TRP A 44 12.00 -2.23 -9.79
C TRP A 44 11.37 -1.04 -10.50
N ALA A 45 11.83 -0.71 -11.71
CA ALA A 45 11.27 0.35 -12.52
C ALA A 45 9.80 0.08 -12.89
N GLU A 46 9.49 -1.14 -13.34
CA GLU A 46 8.11 -1.55 -13.65
C GLU A 46 7.19 -1.47 -12.42
N ARG A 47 7.66 -1.92 -11.26
CA ARG A 47 6.90 -1.83 -10.01
C ARG A 47 6.68 -0.39 -9.54
N ALA A 48 7.67 0.48 -9.68
CA ALA A 48 7.54 1.90 -9.36
C ALA A 48 6.53 2.60 -10.27
N MET A 49 6.49 2.24 -11.55
CA MET A 49 5.54 2.77 -12.54
C MET A 49 4.14 2.19 -12.42
N SER A 50 3.94 1.17 -11.57
CA SER A 50 2.64 0.53 -11.40
C SER A 50 1.61 1.52 -10.85
N PRO A 51 0.46 1.71 -11.53
CA PRO A 51 -0.59 2.63 -11.07
C PRO A 51 -1.04 2.34 -9.64
N GLY A 52 -1.48 3.37 -8.93
CA GLY A 52 -1.97 3.26 -7.56
C GLY A 52 -0.85 3.04 -6.51
N THR A 53 0.42 3.24 -6.84
CA THR A 53 1.52 3.19 -5.87
C THR A 53 1.95 4.60 -5.49
N TYR A 54 1.92 4.91 -4.18
CA TYR A 54 2.20 6.23 -3.63
C TYR A 54 3.28 6.17 -2.56
N LEU A 55 4.12 7.21 -2.54
CA LEU A 55 5.18 7.40 -1.56
C LEU A 55 4.95 8.70 -0.78
N TRP A 56 5.14 8.62 0.54
CA TRP A 56 5.18 9.81 1.38
C TRP A 56 6.60 10.34 1.47
N MET A 57 6.76 11.59 1.05
CA MET A 57 8.04 12.30 1.05
C MET A 57 8.07 13.27 2.23
N PRO A 58 9.08 13.19 3.13
CA PRO A 58 9.31 14.27 4.09
C PRO A 58 9.63 15.56 3.32
N ASP A 59 9.45 16.72 3.94
CA ASP A 59 9.96 17.95 3.35
C ASP A 59 11.48 17.80 3.20
N ALA A 60 11.92 17.54 2.00
CA ALA A 60 13.31 17.78 1.65
C ALA A 60 13.47 19.31 1.61
N GLY A 61 14.41 19.87 2.34
CA GLY A 61 15.00 21.14 1.92
C GLY A 61 15.31 20.98 0.42
N GLU A 62 15.19 22.07 -0.34
CA GLU A 62 15.26 22.05 -1.81
C GLU A 62 16.28 21.00 -2.31
N PRO A 63 15.86 20.08 -3.21
CA PRO A 63 16.80 19.08 -3.69
C PRO A 63 17.98 19.84 -4.31
N GLU A 64 19.17 19.64 -3.76
CA GLU A 64 20.37 20.10 -4.47
C GLU A 64 20.34 19.43 -5.84
N ALA A 65 20.21 20.22 -6.88
CA ALA A 65 20.10 19.78 -8.28
C ALA A 65 21.27 18.90 -8.75
N SER A 66 22.27 18.69 -7.91
CA SER A 66 23.48 17.90 -8.12
C SER A 66 23.50 16.57 -7.34
N SER A 67 22.49 16.26 -6.51
CA SER A 67 22.50 15.01 -5.74
C SER A 67 22.21 13.81 -6.63
N GLN A 68 23.18 12.91 -6.80
CA GLN A 68 23.01 11.60 -7.43
C GLN A 68 22.26 10.59 -6.52
N VAL A 69 21.88 10.99 -5.31
CA VAL A 69 21.18 10.14 -4.34
C VAL A 69 19.68 10.28 -4.55
N ALA A 70 19.00 9.17 -4.74
CA ALA A 70 17.54 9.15 -4.85
C ALA A 70 16.90 9.76 -3.59
N PRO A 71 15.82 10.56 -3.73
CA PRO A 71 15.15 11.16 -2.58
C PRO A 71 14.58 10.08 -1.66
N ARG A 72 14.64 10.33 -0.35
CA ARG A 72 14.18 9.38 0.67
C ARG A 72 12.66 9.49 0.87
N ALA A 73 11.94 8.39 0.73
CA ALA A 73 10.56 8.26 1.17
C ALA A 73 10.49 7.61 2.56
N ASP A 74 9.58 8.06 3.42
CA ASP A 74 9.37 7.51 4.77
C ASP A 74 8.01 6.79 4.93
N GLY A 75 7.32 6.54 3.83
CA GLY A 75 6.11 5.72 3.79
C GLY A 75 5.75 5.31 2.38
N LEU A 76 5.04 4.21 2.27
CA LEU A 76 4.48 3.73 1.00
C LEU A 76 3.12 3.08 1.20
N ILE A 77 2.32 3.12 0.14
CA ILE A 77 1.04 2.42 0.01
C ILE A 77 0.86 2.04 -1.45
N GLY A 78 0.16 0.94 -1.71
CA GLY A 78 -0.30 0.56 -3.02
C GLY A 78 -1.79 0.32 -3.05
N LEU A 79 -2.41 0.55 -4.21
CA LEU A 79 -3.78 0.18 -4.53
C LEU A 79 -3.75 -0.77 -5.72
N ARG A 80 -4.42 -1.91 -5.63
CA ARG A 80 -4.51 -2.91 -6.71
C ARG A 80 -5.95 -3.20 -7.04
N PRO A 81 -6.36 -3.12 -8.32
CA PRO A 81 -7.71 -3.51 -8.73
C PRO A 81 -8.05 -4.93 -8.30
N GLY A 82 -9.29 -5.16 -7.85
CA GLY A 82 -9.75 -6.47 -7.41
C GLY A 82 -9.62 -7.55 -8.49
N GLN A 83 -9.69 -7.15 -9.77
CA GLN A 83 -9.49 -8.05 -10.92
C GLN A 83 -8.10 -8.69 -11.01
N ILE A 84 -7.09 -8.06 -10.36
CA ILE A 84 -5.70 -8.55 -10.38
C ILE A 84 -5.14 -8.78 -8.98
N TYR A 85 -5.94 -8.54 -7.95
CA TYR A 85 -5.54 -8.78 -6.57
C TYR A 85 -5.75 -10.23 -6.15
N PHE A 86 -6.85 -10.82 -6.60
CA PHE A 86 -7.21 -12.21 -6.35
C PHE A 86 -6.84 -13.12 -7.54
N ASP A 87 -6.53 -14.37 -7.25
CA ASP A 87 -6.32 -15.40 -8.27
C ASP A 87 -7.64 -15.72 -9.00
N ASP A 88 -8.75 -15.76 -8.25
CA ASP A 88 -10.11 -15.81 -8.81
C ASP A 88 -10.88 -14.52 -8.49
N PRO A 89 -11.02 -13.58 -9.44
CA PRO A 89 -11.77 -12.35 -9.23
C PRO A 89 -13.24 -12.54 -8.83
N ALA A 90 -13.82 -13.72 -9.06
CA ALA A 90 -15.20 -13.99 -8.68
C ALA A 90 -15.42 -14.03 -7.16
N VAL A 91 -14.37 -14.28 -6.37
CA VAL A 91 -14.45 -14.30 -4.89
C VAL A 91 -14.88 -12.93 -4.32
N VAL A 92 -14.62 -11.84 -5.03
CA VAL A 92 -15.03 -10.49 -4.66
C VAL A 92 -16.55 -10.36 -4.49
N GLY A 93 -17.32 -11.21 -5.20
CA GLY A 93 -18.78 -11.25 -5.07
C GLY A 93 -19.27 -11.51 -3.64
N ALA A 94 -18.49 -12.22 -2.82
CA ALA A 94 -18.79 -12.43 -1.41
C ALA A 94 -18.82 -11.11 -0.58
N LEU A 95 -18.13 -10.07 -1.06
CA LEU A 95 -18.12 -8.72 -0.46
C LEU A 95 -19.28 -7.84 -0.96
N GLY A 96 -20.11 -8.34 -1.89
CA GLY A 96 -21.21 -7.58 -2.50
C GLY A 96 -20.77 -6.61 -3.60
N TYR A 97 -19.60 -6.81 -4.19
CA TYR A 97 -19.05 -5.98 -5.27
C TYR A 97 -18.64 -6.82 -6.47
N GLU A 98 -18.55 -6.16 -7.62
CA GLU A 98 -17.88 -6.74 -8.78
C GLU A 98 -16.37 -6.39 -8.73
N ALA A 99 -15.52 -7.28 -9.26
CA ALA A 99 -14.08 -7.15 -9.15
C ALA A 99 -13.52 -5.84 -9.75
N HIS A 100 -14.20 -5.27 -10.75
CA HIS A 100 -13.81 -3.99 -11.34
C HIS A 100 -14.25 -2.77 -10.52
N ALA A 101 -15.14 -2.95 -9.55
CA ALA A 101 -15.70 -1.87 -8.72
C ALA A 101 -14.97 -1.72 -7.37
N ILE A 102 -13.98 -2.56 -7.10
CA ILE A 102 -13.22 -2.56 -5.85
C ILE A 102 -11.72 -2.65 -6.13
N ALA A 103 -10.92 -2.09 -5.23
CA ALA A 103 -9.48 -2.29 -5.21
C ALA A 103 -9.00 -2.61 -3.79
N PHE A 104 -7.79 -3.16 -3.68
CA PHE A 104 -7.21 -3.58 -2.40
C PHE A 104 -5.95 -2.80 -2.09
N VAL A 105 -5.86 -2.34 -0.84
CA VAL A 105 -4.64 -1.74 -0.30
C VAL A 105 -3.58 -2.81 -0.13
N VAL A 106 -2.41 -2.54 -0.64
CA VAL A 106 -1.22 -3.37 -0.50
C VAL A 106 -0.01 -2.53 -0.04
N GLN A 107 1.00 -3.19 0.50
CA GLN A 107 2.32 -2.58 0.80
C GLN A 107 2.28 -1.42 1.81
N MET A 108 1.21 -1.22 2.57
CA MET A 108 1.15 -0.13 3.54
C MET A 108 2.27 -0.22 4.57
N TRP A 109 3.10 0.80 4.60
CA TRP A 109 4.15 0.95 5.58
C TRP A 109 4.47 2.41 5.87
N VAL A 110 4.80 2.68 7.13
CA VAL A 110 5.27 3.99 7.61
C VAL A 110 6.52 3.78 8.44
N GLU A 111 7.57 4.54 8.13
CA GLU A 111 8.80 4.58 8.90
C GLU A 111 8.50 4.67 10.40
N PRO A 112 9.05 3.79 11.26
CA PRO A 112 8.76 3.79 12.70
C PRO A 112 8.82 5.17 13.36
N ALA A 113 9.83 5.98 13.04
CA ALA A 113 9.99 7.32 13.57
C ALA A 113 8.92 8.33 13.09
N ARG A 114 8.15 8.00 12.04
CA ARG A 114 7.08 8.84 11.49
C ARG A 114 5.69 8.36 11.90
N ARG A 115 5.58 7.26 12.63
CA ARG A 115 4.28 6.75 13.09
C ARG A 115 3.65 7.71 14.10
N GLY A 116 2.35 7.95 13.97
CA GLY A 116 1.62 8.91 14.80
C GLY A 116 1.73 10.37 14.37
N THR A 117 2.40 10.66 13.25
CA THR A 117 2.58 12.04 12.74
C THR A 117 1.69 12.39 11.54
N GLY A 118 0.66 11.58 11.25
CA GLY A 118 -0.26 11.82 10.13
C GLY A 118 0.15 11.18 8.80
N VAL A 119 1.33 10.58 8.68
CA VAL A 119 1.81 9.95 7.44
C VAL A 119 0.89 8.83 6.97
N PHE A 120 0.42 7.98 7.89
CA PHE A 120 -0.55 6.92 7.59
C PHE A 120 -1.83 7.51 6.98
N ASP A 121 -2.37 8.56 7.60
CA ASP A 121 -3.61 9.18 7.16
C ASP A 121 -3.45 9.81 5.78
N ALA A 122 -2.34 10.51 5.51
CA ALA A 122 -2.04 11.10 4.21
C ALA A 122 -1.91 10.04 3.08
N LEU A 123 -1.30 8.89 3.36
CA LEU A 123 -1.20 7.79 2.41
C LEU A 123 -2.56 7.15 2.13
N VAL A 124 -3.38 6.95 3.16
CA VAL A 124 -4.75 6.43 3.00
C VAL A 124 -5.63 7.42 2.22
N ASP A 125 -5.51 8.73 2.48
CA ASP A 125 -6.23 9.76 1.72
C ASP A 125 -5.88 9.73 0.23
N ALA A 126 -4.61 9.51 -0.12
CA ALA A 126 -4.18 9.43 -1.51
C ALA A 126 -4.85 8.27 -2.25
N VAL A 127 -4.89 7.07 -1.66
CA VAL A 127 -5.55 5.91 -2.31
C VAL A 127 -7.08 6.02 -2.30
N ILE A 128 -7.69 6.70 -1.33
CA ILE A 128 -9.13 6.98 -1.32
C ILE A 128 -9.47 7.97 -2.46
N SER A 129 -8.65 9.02 -2.65
CA SER A 129 -8.84 9.97 -3.76
C SER A 129 -8.73 9.27 -5.10
N ASP A 130 -7.65 8.51 -5.30
CA ASP A 130 -7.42 7.74 -6.53
C ASP A 130 -8.57 6.76 -6.82
N ALA A 131 -9.02 6.01 -5.82
CA ALA A 131 -10.13 5.08 -5.97
C ALA A 131 -11.43 5.78 -6.38
N ARG A 132 -11.73 6.95 -5.81
CA ARG A 132 -12.90 7.75 -6.20
C ARG A 132 -12.79 8.31 -7.61
N GLU A 133 -11.61 8.78 -8.00
CA GLU A 133 -11.35 9.27 -9.37
C GLU A 133 -11.51 8.16 -10.41
N GLN A 134 -11.17 6.91 -10.05
CA GLN A 134 -11.40 5.72 -10.88
C GLN A 134 -12.87 5.23 -10.85
N GLY A 135 -13.74 5.83 -10.05
CA GLY A 135 -15.13 5.41 -9.91
C GLY A 135 -15.32 4.10 -9.13
N LEU A 136 -14.34 3.71 -8.33
CA LEU A 136 -14.45 2.54 -7.47
C LEU A 136 -15.49 2.76 -6.36
N ARG A 137 -16.12 1.68 -5.91
CA ARG A 137 -17.18 1.72 -4.90
C ARG A 137 -16.72 1.29 -3.53
N ALA A 138 -15.57 0.64 -3.45
CA ALA A 138 -15.00 0.20 -2.18
C ALA A 138 -13.48 0.01 -2.27
N ILE A 139 -12.83 0.06 -1.11
CA ILE A 139 -11.44 -0.35 -0.92
C ILE A 139 -11.42 -1.46 0.12
N GLY A 140 -10.79 -2.58 -0.22
CA GLY A 140 -10.52 -3.68 0.69
C GLY A 140 -9.06 -3.71 1.15
N LEU A 141 -8.77 -4.48 2.16
CA LEU A 141 -7.42 -4.84 2.56
C LEU A 141 -7.41 -6.13 3.38
N HIS A 142 -6.28 -6.82 3.37
CA HIS A 142 -5.96 -7.87 4.31
C HIS A 142 -4.90 -7.38 5.30
N ALA A 143 -5.04 -7.75 6.57
CA ALA A 143 -4.07 -7.44 7.60
C ALA A 143 -3.96 -8.61 8.58
N TYR A 144 -2.74 -8.95 8.98
CA TYR A 144 -2.52 -9.98 9.98
C TYR A 144 -3.32 -9.72 11.25
N ARG A 145 -4.06 -10.74 11.73
CA ARG A 145 -4.90 -10.65 12.94
C ARG A 145 -4.11 -10.23 14.17
N ALA A 146 -2.85 -10.64 14.25
CA ALA A 146 -1.94 -10.25 15.33
C ALA A 146 -1.51 -8.77 15.27
N ASN A 147 -1.73 -8.06 14.16
CA ASN A 147 -1.35 -6.66 14.01
C ASN A 147 -2.47 -5.72 14.47
N GLU A 148 -2.76 -5.73 15.77
CA GLU A 148 -3.82 -4.90 16.37
C GLU A 148 -3.63 -3.40 16.12
N ARG A 149 -2.38 -2.95 16.02
CA ARG A 149 -2.06 -1.56 15.71
C ARG A 149 -2.54 -1.16 14.32
N ALA A 150 -2.28 -1.98 13.31
CA ALA A 150 -2.76 -1.72 11.95
C ALA A 150 -4.28 -1.78 11.91
N ALA A 151 -4.89 -2.80 12.53
CA ALA A 151 -6.34 -2.94 12.64
C ALA A 151 -7.01 -1.69 13.27
N ALA A 152 -6.45 -1.17 14.36
CA ALA A 152 -6.95 0.05 15.00
C ALA A 152 -6.81 1.29 14.09
N ALA A 153 -5.69 1.40 13.36
CA ALA A 153 -5.48 2.50 12.42
C ALA A 153 -6.49 2.46 11.27
N TYR A 154 -6.73 1.30 10.67
CA TYR A 154 -7.72 1.15 9.59
C TYR A 154 -9.14 1.40 10.07
N ARG A 155 -9.54 0.88 11.25
CA ARG A 155 -10.89 1.15 11.82
C ARG A 155 -11.10 2.65 12.04
N ARG A 156 -10.10 3.38 12.49
CA ARG A 156 -10.17 4.84 12.67
C ARG A 156 -10.41 5.58 11.34
N ARG A 157 -9.99 4.99 10.22
CA ARG A 157 -10.23 5.48 8.86
C ARG A 157 -11.56 4.99 8.25
N GLY A 158 -12.39 4.31 9.03
CA GLY A 158 -13.71 3.84 8.61
C GLY A 158 -13.72 2.45 7.98
N PHE A 159 -12.58 1.77 7.88
CA PHE A 159 -12.57 0.37 7.44
C PHE A 159 -13.27 -0.52 8.48
N ARG A 160 -14.13 -1.40 8.00
CA ARG A 160 -14.90 -2.34 8.82
C ARG A 160 -14.41 -3.75 8.60
N LEU A 161 -14.32 -4.52 9.68
CA LEU A 161 -14.00 -5.94 9.61
C LEU A 161 -15.11 -6.67 8.84
N VAL A 162 -14.70 -7.50 7.89
CA VAL A 162 -15.61 -8.40 7.16
C VAL A 162 -15.82 -9.65 8.01
N GLU A 163 -17.07 -9.96 8.37
CA GLU A 163 -17.41 -11.12 9.20
C GLU A 163 -17.19 -12.44 8.45
N ASN A 164 -17.56 -12.46 7.17
CA ASN A 164 -17.36 -13.59 6.26
C ASN A 164 -16.37 -13.18 5.16
N PRO A 165 -15.07 -13.34 5.42
CA PRO A 165 -14.05 -12.93 4.45
C PRO A 165 -14.12 -13.76 3.17
N THR A 166 -13.50 -13.24 2.11
CA THR A 166 -13.35 -13.97 0.86
C THR A 166 -12.59 -15.28 1.06
N ALA A 167 -12.82 -16.26 0.19
CA ALA A 167 -12.17 -17.57 0.26
C ALA A 167 -10.63 -17.48 0.12
N GLU A 168 -10.12 -16.41 -0.48
CA GLU A 168 -8.69 -16.17 -0.64
C GLU A 168 -8.07 -15.32 0.48
N CYS A 169 -8.85 -14.88 1.49
CA CYS A 169 -8.30 -14.23 2.66
C CYS A 169 -7.50 -15.26 3.49
N PRO A 170 -6.20 -15.06 3.72
CA PRO A 170 -5.40 -15.99 4.50
C PRO A 170 -5.95 -16.19 5.92
N ALA A 171 -5.84 -17.40 6.46
CA ALA A 171 -6.43 -17.75 7.75
C ALA A 171 -5.90 -16.92 8.94
N ASP A 172 -4.65 -16.47 8.86
CA ASP A 172 -3.97 -15.63 9.85
C ASP A 172 -4.20 -14.12 9.61
N GLU A 173 -4.92 -13.76 8.52
CA GLU A 173 -5.30 -12.39 8.20
C GLU A 173 -6.78 -12.13 8.46
N ALA A 174 -7.12 -10.87 8.57
CA ALA A 174 -8.48 -10.36 8.63
C ALA A 174 -8.72 -9.45 7.44
N GLU A 175 -9.88 -9.58 6.82
CA GLU A 175 -10.30 -8.74 5.72
C GLU A 175 -11.08 -7.53 6.23
N TYR A 176 -10.76 -6.37 5.71
CA TYR A 176 -11.43 -5.11 6.03
C TYR A 176 -11.93 -4.45 4.76
N LEU A 177 -13.04 -3.72 4.86
CA LEU A 177 -13.70 -3.04 3.75
C LEU A 177 -14.06 -1.60 4.12
N LEU A 178 -13.79 -0.68 3.22
CA LEU A 178 -14.22 0.73 3.25
C LEU A 178 -15.10 1.01 2.02
N PRO A 179 -16.43 1.14 2.16
CA PRO A 179 -17.28 1.70 1.10
C PRO A 179 -16.90 3.17 0.81
N LEU A 180 -16.92 3.58 -0.46
CA LEU A 180 -16.53 4.92 -0.91
C LEU A 180 -17.72 5.84 -1.20
#